data_7a8f265e17999deda5b0b1c3b671bf37
#
_entry.id   7a8f265e17999deda5b0b1c3b671bf37
#
_cell.length_a   1.000
_cell.length_b   1.000
_cell.length_c   1.000
_cell.angle_alpha   90.00
_cell.angle_beta   90.00
_cell.angle_gamma   90.00
#
_symmetry.space_group_name_H-M   'P 1'
#
loop_
_entity.id
_entity.type
_entity.pdbx_description
1 polymer ?
#
loop_
_entity_poly.entity_id
_entity_poly.type
_entity_poly.pdbx_seq_one_letter_code
_entity_poly.pdbx_strand_id
1 'polypeptide(L)'
;DNGMFNFIDFRFVYITIIACINGLGAGAVSALMAGVGYIFSNAAQMSWQVLFFNVQNWLPFACYLLIGCVLGYNRDKARDDIKSKADELRLLEEKYDFLQGLYTEVAKGKERFNNQIIGYKDSFGKMYSVVKRLNSTLPEMVFYEAVDVCEEILGNSHVAIYSIKADSTFARLYVCSRRCTGSAEKSLKITDYPELLECLKNNETFFNRKALKNYPAYATPIRREGVLVGMLLIMEADYTQMNMEFSNKLRIMSDLIQDSLVRAMEFYEMGEKVIEDTRILEADKFEELLDVKKRMRRKQYSDYVLLEIEVKDDRKLNEISRRISGLVRENDVLGIGKDGKLCLLLSQTSSADMKAVAGRLLNSGIEFEQVRE
;
A
#
# COMPACT_ATOMS: atom_id res chain seq x y z
N ASP A 1 -26.56 -23.36 93.77
CA ASP A 1 -26.30 -24.12 92.51
C ASP A 1 -25.22 -23.51 91.62
N ASN A 2 -23.97 -23.48 92.16
CA ASN A 2 -22.84 -22.96 91.34
C ASN A 2 -21.84 -24.10 90.96
N GLY A 3 -22.30 -25.35 90.93
CA GLY A 3 -21.45 -26.52 90.70
C GLY A 3 -21.11 -26.84 89.23
N MET A 4 -21.78 -26.22 88.27
CA MET A 4 -21.59 -26.59 86.87
C MET A 4 -20.47 -25.79 86.08
N PHE A 5 -20.06 -24.66 86.62
CA PHE A 5 -19.05 -23.81 85.95
C PHE A 5 -17.59 -24.10 86.37
N ASN A 6 -17.38 -24.97 87.40
CA ASN A 6 -16.00 -25.32 87.83
C ASN A 6 -15.30 -26.32 86.94
N PHE A 7 -15.94 -26.82 85.85
CA PHE A 7 -15.30 -27.76 84.91
C PHE A 7 -14.72 -27.12 83.68
N ILE A 8 -15.04 -25.84 83.37
CA ILE A 8 -14.51 -25.17 82.21
C ILE A 8 -13.38 -24.20 82.61
N ASP A 9 -12.15 -24.57 82.30
CA ASP A 9 -11.03 -23.65 82.46
C ASP A 9 -11.07 -22.62 81.37
N PHE A 10 -11.48 -21.36 81.60
CA PHE A 10 -11.56 -20.26 80.66
C PHE A 10 -10.23 -19.95 79.98
N ARG A 11 -9.12 -20.44 80.52
CA ARG A 11 -7.80 -20.30 79.89
C ARG A 11 -7.69 -21.07 78.58
N PHE A 12 -8.34 -22.23 78.50
CA PHE A 12 -8.44 -22.98 77.24
C PHE A 12 -9.18 -22.21 76.17
N VAL A 13 -10.25 -21.54 76.46
CA VAL A 13 -11.04 -20.72 75.54
C VAL A 13 -10.19 -19.53 75.04
N TYR A 14 -9.49 -18.88 75.99
CA TYR A 14 -8.60 -17.80 75.68
C TYR A 14 -7.47 -18.20 74.67
N ILE A 15 -6.75 -19.31 74.98
CA ILE A 15 -5.70 -19.87 74.15
C ILE A 15 -6.24 -20.22 72.74
N THR A 16 -7.42 -20.91 72.73
CA THR A 16 -8.07 -21.32 71.47
C THR A 16 -8.40 -20.14 70.60
N ILE A 17 -9.01 -19.07 71.12
CA ILE A 17 -9.35 -17.86 70.34
C ILE A 17 -8.11 -17.19 69.78
N ILE A 18 -7.08 -17.00 70.67
CA ILE A 18 -5.84 -16.32 70.17
C ILE A 18 -5.11 -17.16 69.15
N ALA A 19 -4.98 -18.49 69.35
CA ALA A 19 -4.33 -19.38 68.41
C ALA A 19 -5.07 -19.43 67.05
N CYS A 20 -6.41 -19.47 67.05
CA CYS A 20 -7.21 -19.47 65.83
C CYS A 20 -7.17 -18.15 65.05
N ILE A 21 -6.98 -17.01 65.71
CA ILE A 21 -6.93 -15.71 65.06
C ILE A 21 -5.52 -15.40 64.55
N ASN A 22 -4.51 -15.54 65.43
CA ASN A 22 -3.18 -15.00 65.21
C ASN A 22 -2.10 -16.06 64.83
N GLY A 23 -2.46 -17.38 64.86
CA GLY A 23 -1.56 -18.45 64.43
C GLY A 23 -0.65 -18.99 65.53
N LEU A 24 0.38 -19.76 65.10
CA LEU A 24 1.24 -20.56 65.99
C LEU A 24 2.01 -19.71 67.03
N GLY A 25 2.61 -18.61 66.60
CA GLY A 25 3.41 -17.78 67.50
C GLY A 25 2.59 -17.20 68.66
N ALA A 26 1.42 -16.64 68.34
CA ALA A 26 0.53 -16.06 69.32
C ALA A 26 -0.17 -17.18 70.22
N GLY A 27 -0.46 -18.32 69.59
CA GLY A 27 -0.96 -19.50 70.30
C GLY A 27 0.02 -20.01 71.38
N ALA A 28 1.29 -20.12 71.06
CA ALA A 28 2.36 -20.52 71.99
C ALA A 28 2.56 -19.49 73.13
N VAL A 29 2.59 -18.19 72.77
CA VAL A 29 2.71 -17.14 73.82
C VAL A 29 1.51 -17.09 74.71
N SER A 30 0.30 -17.24 74.20
CA SER A 30 -0.92 -17.26 75.00
C SER A 30 -0.99 -18.51 75.95
N ALA A 31 -0.48 -19.65 75.45
CA ALA A 31 -0.37 -20.85 76.27
C ALA A 31 0.63 -20.66 77.44
N LEU A 32 1.80 -20.01 77.20
CA LEU A 32 2.73 -19.67 78.26
C LEU A 32 2.16 -18.68 79.27
N MET A 33 1.45 -17.63 78.78
CA MET A 33 0.79 -16.67 79.67
C MET A 33 -0.28 -17.31 80.54
N ALA A 34 -1.10 -18.19 79.95
CA ALA A 34 -2.10 -18.95 80.64
C ALA A 34 -1.50 -19.92 81.72
N GLY A 35 -0.32 -20.49 81.37
CA GLY A 35 0.48 -21.29 82.31
C GLY A 35 0.96 -20.50 83.53
N VAL A 36 1.50 -19.30 83.28
CA VAL A 36 1.91 -18.39 84.36
C VAL A 36 0.73 -18.01 85.20
N GLY A 37 -0.44 -17.70 84.63
CA GLY A 37 -1.68 -17.43 85.33
C GLY A 37 -2.21 -18.63 86.18
N TYR A 38 -1.93 -19.85 85.68
CA TYR A 38 -2.27 -21.08 86.45
C TYR A 38 -1.37 -21.18 87.67
N ILE A 39 -0.07 -20.95 87.59
CA ILE A 39 0.85 -20.96 88.72
C ILE A 39 0.42 -19.95 89.80
N PHE A 40 0.21 -18.69 89.38
CA PHE A 40 -0.18 -17.63 90.28
C PHE A 40 -1.54 -17.96 91.03
N SER A 41 -2.47 -18.50 90.31
CA SER A 41 -3.76 -18.86 90.86
C SER A 41 -3.66 -19.96 91.95
N ASN A 42 -2.75 -20.92 91.76
CA ASN A 42 -2.56 -22.03 92.66
C ASN A 42 -1.48 -21.79 93.74
N ALA A 43 -0.59 -20.84 93.59
CA ALA A 43 0.48 -20.47 94.50
C ALA A 43 -0.06 -19.98 95.89
N ALA A 44 -1.28 -19.44 95.91
CA ALA A 44 -1.94 -19.01 97.14
C ALA A 44 -2.52 -20.19 97.99
N GLN A 45 -2.68 -21.34 97.33
CA GLN A 45 -3.35 -22.51 97.99
C GLN A 45 -2.40 -23.70 98.23
N MET A 46 -1.28 -23.74 97.43
CA MET A 46 -0.34 -24.88 97.54
C MET A 46 1.09 -24.36 97.79
N SER A 47 1.91 -25.14 98.53
CA SER A 47 3.33 -24.80 98.69
C SER A 47 4.07 -24.98 97.32
N TRP A 48 5.08 -24.14 97.02
CA TRP A 48 5.85 -24.18 95.78
C TRP A 48 6.47 -25.57 95.50
N GLN A 49 6.84 -26.35 96.56
CA GLN A 49 7.36 -27.71 96.39
C GLN A 49 6.32 -28.66 95.81
N VAL A 50 5.04 -28.61 96.25
CA VAL A 50 3.95 -29.46 95.77
C VAL A 50 3.55 -29.06 94.31
N LEU A 51 3.62 -27.78 94.03
CA LEU A 51 3.26 -27.29 92.70
C LEU A 51 4.23 -27.75 91.58
N PHE A 52 5.56 -27.78 91.91
CA PHE A 52 6.58 -28.13 90.88
C PHE A 52 6.96 -29.61 90.88
N PHE A 53 6.85 -30.35 91.98
CA PHE A 53 7.22 -31.78 92.09
C PHE A 53 6.10 -32.77 91.83
N ASN A 54 4.86 -32.33 91.79
CA ASN A 54 3.77 -33.19 91.44
C ASN A 54 3.41 -33.21 89.97
N VAL A 55 3.63 -34.36 89.32
CA VAL A 55 3.45 -34.52 87.85
C VAL A 55 2.01 -34.16 87.40
N GLN A 56 0.99 -34.36 88.28
CA GLN A 56 -0.38 -34.01 87.93
C GLN A 56 -0.62 -32.52 87.68
N ASN A 57 0.18 -31.65 88.26
CA ASN A 57 0.09 -30.20 88.07
C ASN A 57 0.71 -29.74 86.78
N TRP A 58 1.51 -30.57 86.09
CA TRP A 58 2.09 -30.27 84.78
C TRP A 58 1.15 -30.60 83.64
N LEU A 59 0.17 -31.41 83.81
CA LEU A 59 -0.78 -31.80 82.80
C LEU A 59 -1.50 -30.60 82.14
N PRO A 60 -2.03 -29.63 82.94
CA PRO A 60 -2.63 -28.44 82.35
C PRO A 60 -1.68 -27.64 81.42
N PHE A 61 -0.37 -27.50 81.81
CA PHE A 61 0.61 -26.83 80.99
C PHE A 61 0.82 -27.53 79.66
N ALA A 62 0.99 -28.84 79.66
CA ALA A 62 1.14 -29.64 78.48
C ALA A 62 -0.07 -29.47 77.53
N CYS A 63 -1.28 -29.50 78.11
CA CYS A 63 -2.52 -29.29 77.38
C CYS A 63 -2.65 -27.89 76.78
N TYR A 64 -2.28 -26.83 77.55
CA TYR A 64 -2.29 -25.45 77.06
C TYR A 64 -1.36 -25.28 75.85
N LEU A 65 -0.14 -25.82 75.98
CA LEU A 65 0.88 -25.71 74.92
C LEU A 65 0.49 -26.52 73.65
N LEU A 66 -0.01 -27.74 73.85
CA LEU A 66 -0.47 -28.59 72.76
C LEU A 66 -1.63 -27.96 72.03
N ILE A 67 -2.66 -27.47 72.70
CA ILE A 67 -3.80 -26.81 72.07
C ILE A 67 -3.37 -25.55 71.35
N GLY A 68 -2.58 -24.69 71.99
CA GLY A 68 -2.07 -23.45 71.37
C GLY A 68 -1.24 -23.72 70.14
N CYS A 69 -0.31 -24.70 70.16
CA CYS A 69 0.53 -25.06 69.03
C CYS A 69 -0.26 -25.73 67.89
N VAL A 70 -1.13 -26.70 68.18
CA VAL A 70 -1.89 -27.45 67.15
C VAL A 70 -2.88 -26.53 66.42
N LEU A 71 -3.65 -25.75 67.17
CA LEU A 71 -4.62 -24.83 66.58
C LEU A 71 -3.93 -23.72 65.83
N GLY A 72 -2.85 -23.16 66.40
CA GLY A 72 -2.03 -22.14 65.73
C GLY A 72 -1.40 -22.63 64.42
N TYR A 73 -0.81 -23.83 64.39
CA TYR A 73 -0.25 -24.47 63.24
C TYR A 73 -1.30 -24.70 62.14
N ASN A 74 -2.47 -25.24 62.50
CA ASN A 74 -3.57 -25.44 61.54
C ASN A 74 -4.02 -24.12 60.91
N ARG A 75 -4.07 -23.04 61.71
CA ARG A 75 -4.42 -21.71 61.20
C ARG A 75 -3.39 -21.17 60.22
N ASP A 76 -2.12 -21.25 60.55
CA ASP A 76 -1.04 -20.79 59.66
C ASP A 76 -1.01 -21.59 58.36
N LYS A 77 -1.14 -22.93 58.45
CA LYS A 77 -1.22 -23.80 57.28
C LYS A 77 -2.39 -23.44 56.36
N ALA A 78 -3.58 -23.24 56.93
CA ALA A 78 -4.77 -22.85 56.17
C ALA A 78 -4.59 -21.49 55.49
N ARG A 79 -3.88 -20.56 56.13
CA ARG A 79 -3.56 -19.25 55.55
C ARG A 79 -2.55 -19.35 54.38
N ASP A 80 -1.56 -20.21 54.53
CA ASP A 80 -0.57 -20.43 53.45
C ASP A 80 -1.20 -21.17 52.27
N ASP A 81 -2.09 -22.13 52.50
CA ASP A 81 -2.83 -22.81 51.43
C ASP A 81 -3.72 -21.83 50.64
N ILE A 82 -4.40 -20.90 51.32
CA ILE A 82 -5.20 -19.86 50.67
C ILE A 82 -4.35 -18.94 49.84
N LYS A 83 -3.18 -18.49 50.35
CA LYS A 83 -2.24 -17.65 49.58
C LYS A 83 -1.72 -18.36 48.34
N SER A 84 -1.28 -19.62 48.52
CA SER A 84 -0.80 -20.42 47.41
C SER A 84 -1.82 -20.58 46.29
N LYS A 85 -3.09 -20.84 46.65
CA LYS A 85 -4.19 -20.91 45.68
C LYS A 85 -4.50 -19.56 45.02
N ALA A 86 -4.40 -18.46 45.76
CA ALA A 86 -4.58 -17.11 45.20
C ALA A 86 -3.48 -16.77 44.20
N ASP A 87 -2.23 -17.12 44.50
CA ASP A 87 -1.09 -16.92 43.57
C ASP A 87 -1.21 -17.80 42.32
N GLU A 88 -1.71 -19.03 42.46
CA GLU A 88 -1.97 -19.95 41.36
C GLU A 88 -3.09 -19.41 40.43
N LEU A 89 -4.17 -18.90 41.00
CA LEU A 89 -5.25 -18.25 40.24
C LEU A 89 -4.74 -17.03 39.47
N ARG A 90 -3.96 -16.17 40.11
CA ARG A 90 -3.37 -15.01 39.48
C ARG A 90 -2.48 -15.40 38.30
N LEU A 91 -1.63 -16.40 38.46
CA LEU A 91 -0.79 -16.91 37.38
C LEU A 91 -1.63 -17.48 36.22
N LEU A 92 -2.75 -18.12 36.52
CA LEU A 92 -3.66 -18.65 35.53
C LEU A 92 -4.35 -17.51 34.75
N GLU A 93 -4.79 -16.46 35.45
CA GLU A 93 -5.35 -15.25 34.84
C GLU A 93 -4.33 -14.59 33.91
N GLU A 94 -3.09 -14.38 34.34
CA GLU A 94 -2.01 -13.81 33.51
C GLU A 94 -1.74 -14.65 32.26
N LYS A 95 -1.75 -15.97 32.36
CA LYS A 95 -1.62 -16.90 31.22
C LYS A 95 -2.80 -16.80 30.26
N TYR A 96 -4.01 -16.69 30.79
CA TYR A 96 -5.21 -16.56 29.97
C TYR A 96 -5.20 -15.25 29.16
N ASP A 97 -4.88 -14.14 29.80
CA ASP A 97 -4.79 -12.84 29.14
C ASP A 97 -3.71 -12.84 28.04
N PHE A 98 -2.57 -13.46 28.33
CA PHE A 98 -1.52 -13.63 27.33
C PHE A 98 -1.96 -14.47 26.13
N LEU A 99 -2.62 -15.60 26.37
CA LEU A 99 -3.15 -16.46 25.30
C LEU A 99 -4.23 -15.76 24.48
N GLN A 100 -5.10 -14.99 25.12
CA GLN A 100 -6.12 -14.19 24.45
C GLN A 100 -5.48 -13.11 23.56
N GLY A 101 -4.42 -12.46 24.05
CA GLY A 101 -3.62 -11.51 23.27
C GLY A 101 -3.02 -12.15 22.02
N LEU A 102 -2.36 -13.30 22.17
CA LEU A 102 -1.79 -14.06 21.06
C LEU A 102 -2.86 -14.51 20.06
N TYR A 103 -3.99 -15.01 20.54
CA TYR A 103 -5.09 -15.43 19.67
C TYR A 103 -5.63 -14.28 18.83
N THR A 104 -5.81 -13.10 19.42
CA THR A 104 -6.28 -11.91 18.68
C THR A 104 -5.27 -11.43 17.65
N GLU A 105 -3.98 -11.50 17.95
CA GLU A 105 -2.91 -11.16 17.04
C GLU A 105 -2.83 -12.14 15.85
N VAL A 106 -2.90 -13.44 16.11
CA VAL A 106 -2.94 -14.49 15.08
C VAL A 106 -4.20 -14.37 14.21
N ALA A 107 -5.35 -14.08 14.80
CA ALA A 107 -6.60 -13.88 14.07
C ALA A 107 -6.51 -12.67 13.13
N LYS A 108 -5.95 -11.53 13.57
CA LYS A 108 -5.68 -10.36 12.76
C LYS A 108 -4.65 -10.65 11.65
N GLY A 109 -3.62 -11.43 11.96
CA GLY A 109 -2.63 -11.91 10.98
C GLY A 109 -3.27 -12.75 9.89
N LYS A 110 -4.13 -13.70 10.26
CA LYS A 110 -4.88 -14.55 9.33
C LYS A 110 -5.80 -13.72 8.43
N GLU A 111 -6.47 -12.72 8.96
CA GLU A 111 -7.35 -11.83 8.19
C GLU A 111 -6.55 -10.99 7.18
N ARG A 112 -5.40 -10.44 7.58
CA ARG A 112 -4.49 -9.75 6.65
C ARG A 112 -3.99 -10.67 5.54
N PHE A 113 -3.61 -11.90 5.89
CA PHE A 113 -3.16 -12.91 4.92
C PHE A 113 -4.27 -13.31 3.94
N ASN A 114 -5.49 -13.48 4.43
CA ASN A 114 -6.66 -13.78 3.60
C ASN A 114 -6.97 -12.63 2.62
N ASN A 115 -6.90 -11.40 3.11
CA ASN A 115 -7.10 -10.20 2.27
C ASN A 115 -5.98 -10.05 1.22
N GLN A 116 -4.74 -10.41 1.56
CA GLN A 116 -3.65 -10.48 0.59
C GLN A 116 -3.89 -11.56 -0.47
N ILE A 117 -4.32 -12.76 -0.09
CA ILE A 117 -4.60 -13.87 -1.03
C ILE A 117 -5.79 -13.55 -1.94
N ILE A 118 -6.84 -12.92 -1.42
CA ILE A 118 -8.00 -12.47 -2.22
C ILE A 118 -7.55 -11.35 -3.17
N GLY A 119 -6.76 -10.39 -2.69
CA GLY A 119 -6.16 -9.35 -3.53
C GLY A 119 -5.25 -9.90 -4.63
N TYR A 120 -4.55 -11.01 -4.40
CA TYR A 120 -3.75 -11.70 -5.43
C TYR A 120 -4.61 -12.32 -6.53
N LYS A 121 -5.74 -12.97 -6.20
CA LYS A 121 -6.65 -13.54 -7.22
C LYS A 121 -7.27 -12.45 -8.09
N ASP A 122 -7.70 -11.33 -7.50
CA ASP A 122 -8.19 -10.17 -8.24
C ASP A 122 -7.07 -9.49 -9.06
N SER A 123 -5.83 -9.55 -8.59
CA SER A 123 -4.67 -8.99 -9.29
C SER A 123 -4.36 -9.71 -10.60
N PHE A 124 -4.44 -11.05 -10.64
CA PHE A 124 -4.25 -11.80 -11.88
C PHE A 124 -5.34 -11.53 -12.92
N GLY A 125 -6.60 -11.43 -12.49
CA GLY A 125 -7.71 -11.07 -13.38
C GLY A 125 -7.53 -9.66 -13.96
N LYS A 126 -7.14 -8.71 -13.15
CA LYS A 126 -6.83 -7.34 -13.58
C LYS A 126 -5.64 -7.31 -14.54
N MET A 127 -4.54 -8.04 -14.21
CA MET A 127 -3.36 -8.11 -15.07
C MET A 127 -3.68 -8.72 -16.43
N TYR A 128 -4.48 -9.79 -16.47
CA TYR A 128 -4.96 -10.37 -17.73
C TYR A 128 -5.78 -9.38 -18.55
N SER A 129 -6.68 -8.62 -17.90
CA SER A 129 -7.48 -7.59 -18.57
C SER A 129 -6.61 -6.47 -19.15
N VAL A 130 -5.55 -6.07 -18.44
CA VAL A 130 -4.54 -5.10 -18.90
C VAL A 130 -3.86 -5.59 -20.17
N VAL A 131 -3.29 -6.81 -20.13
CA VAL A 131 -2.60 -7.40 -21.29
C VAL A 131 -3.54 -7.50 -22.49
N LYS A 132 -4.80 -7.91 -22.25
CA LYS A 132 -5.81 -7.99 -23.31
C LYS A 132 -6.14 -6.62 -23.92
N ARG A 133 -6.27 -5.59 -23.12
CA ARG A 133 -6.56 -4.21 -23.58
C ARG A 133 -5.39 -3.60 -24.34
N LEU A 134 -4.16 -3.84 -23.86
CA LEU A 134 -2.94 -3.38 -24.53
C LEU A 134 -2.59 -4.17 -25.81
N ASN A 135 -3.23 -5.32 -26.04
CA ASN A 135 -2.98 -6.14 -27.23
C ASN A 135 -3.70 -5.55 -28.45
N SER A 136 -3.09 -4.55 -29.08
CA SER A 136 -3.55 -3.91 -30.30
C SER A 136 -2.47 -3.97 -31.36
N THR A 137 -2.86 -3.97 -32.63
CA THR A 137 -1.99 -3.88 -33.79
C THR A 137 -1.65 -2.45 -34.18
N LEU A 138 -2.34 -1.46 -33.60
CA LEU A 138 -2.11 -0.04 -33.79
C LEU A 138 -1.37 0.56 -32.61
N PRO A 139 -0.20 1.16 -32.79
CA PRO A 139 0.54 1.84 -31.72
C PRO A 139 -0.28 2.93 -31.01
N GLU A 140 -1.09 3.67 -31.73
CA GLU A 140 -1.97 4.72 -31.20
C GLU A 140 -3.01 4.17 -30.23
N MET A 141 -3.55 2.99 -30.56
CA MET A 141 -4.52 2.34 -29.67
C MET A 141 -3.84 1.83 -28.39
N VAL A 142 -2.60 1.36 -28.50
CA VAL A 142 -1.80 0.98 -27.32
C VAL A 142 -1.59 2.20 -26.40
N PHE A 143 -1.22 3.35 -26.93
CA PHE A 143 -1.06 4.57 -26.16
C PHE A 143 -2.36 5.03 -25.49
N TYR A 144 -3.47 4.94 -26.22
CA TYR A 144 -4.79 5.28 -25.69
C TYR A 144 -5.17 4.38 -24.50
N GLU A 145 -5.08 3.07 -24.68
CA GLU A 145 -5.38 2.10 -23.63
C GLU A 145 -4.38 2.16 -22.47
N ALA A 146 -3.12 2.51 -22.75
CA ALA A 146 -2.08 2.63 -21.74
C ALA A 146 -2.43 3.68 -20.67
N VAL A 147 -2.91 4.85 -21.09
CA VAL A 147 -3.32 5.90 -20.14
C VAL A 147 -4.51 5.41 -19.30
N ASP A 148 -5.52 4.85 -19.94
CA ASP A 148 -6.75 4.38 -19.29
C ASP A 148 -6.45 3.27 -18.27
N VAL A 149 -5.59 2.32 -18.64
CA VAL A 149 -5.16 1.22 -17.78
C VAL A 149 -4.28 1.72 -16.63
N CYS A 150 -3.37 2.68 -16.89
CA CYS A 150 -2.56 3.27 -15.84
C CYS A 150 -3.43 4.02 -14.82
N GLU A 151 -4.43 4.79 -15.27
CA GLU A 151 -5.38 5.45 -14.36
C GLU A 151 -6.10 4.43 -13.47
N GLU A 152 -6.57 3.33 -14.06
CA GLU A 152 -7.32 2.30 -13.33
C GLU A 152 -6.44 1.53 -12.34
N ILE A 153 -5.26 1.06 -12.76
CA ILE A 153 -4.41 0.18 -11.94
C ILE A 153 -3.61 0.95 -10.89
N LEU A 154 -3.09 2.13 -11.27
CA LEU A 154 -2.31 2.96 -10.37
C LEU A 154 -3.19 3.84 -9.46
N GLY A 155 -4.49 3.99 -9.81
CA GLY A 155 -5.40 4.90 -9.11
C GLY A 155 -4.93 6.36 -9.17
N ASN A 156 -4.27 6.74 -10.28
CA ASN A 156 -3.70 8.06 -10.47
C ASN A 156 -4.13 8.65 -11.81
N SER A 157 -4.71 9.84 -11.80
CA SER A 157 -5.23 10.52 -13.01
C SER A 157 -4.28 11.58 -13.57
N HIS A 158 -2.99 11.53 -13.23
CA HIS A 158 -1.96 12.47 -13.70
C HIS A 158 -0.89 11.74 -14.52
N VAL A 159 -1.34 10.89 -15.44
CA VAL A 159 -0.50 10.08 -16.31
C VAL A 159 -0.23 10.83 -17.63
N ALA A 160 1.02 10.84 -18.08
CA ALA A 160 1.40 11.39 -19.38
C ALA A 160 2.42 10.48 -20.07
N ILE A 161 2.27 10.28 -21.36
CA ILE A 161 3.21 9.51 -22.18
C ILE A 161 3.82 10.46 -23.23
N TYR A 162 5.15 10.46 -23.25
CA TYR A 162 5.93 11.24 -24.18
C TYR A 162 6.67 10.32 -25.15
N SER A 163 6.73 10.70 -26.42
CA SER A 163 7.60 10.09 -27.41
C SER A 163 8.94 10.82 -27.46
N ILE A 164 10.01 10.07 -27.66
CA ILE A 164 11.37 10.58 -27.77
C ILE A 164 11.95 10.02 -29.06
N LYS A 165 12.46 10.90 -29.92
CA LYS A 165 13.17 10.49 -31.13
C LYS A 165 14.62 10.19 -30.78
N ALA A 166 15.19 9.15 -31.39
CA ALA A 166 16.63 8.92 -31.35
C ALA A 166 17.35 10.22 -31.75
N ASP A 167 18.34 10.65 -30.99
CA ASP A 167 19.09 11.90 -31.17
C ASP A 167 18.35 13.22 -30.86
N SER A 168 17.10 13.17 -30.38
CA SER A 168 16.37 14.38 -29.97
C SER A 168 16.61 14.72 -28.50
N THR A 169 16.83 16.01 -28.24
CA THR A 169 16.88 16.58 -26.89
C THR A 169 15.48 16.88 -26.33
N PHE A 170 14.44 16.67 -27.11
CA PHE A 170 13.06 16.98 -26.79
C PHE A 170 12.21 15.72 -26.77
N ALA A 171 11.42 15.58 -25.70
CA ALA A 171 10.30 14.65 -25.63
C ALA A 171 9.01 15.38 -26.01
N ARG A 172 8.18 14.73 -26.81
CA ARG A 172 6.90 15.30 -27.24
C ARG A 172 5.75 14.55 -26.59
N LEU A 173 4.82 15.32 -26.05
CA LEU A 173 3.61 14.75 -25.48
C LEU A 173 2.85 13.98 -26.56
N TYR A 174 2.56 12.71 -26.29
CA TYR A 174 1.78 11.88 -27.19
C TYR A 174 0.32 11.77 -26.72
N VAL A 175 0.14 11.47 -25.45
CA VAL A 175 -1.16 11.31 -24.80
C VAL A 175 -1.02 11.61 -23.30
N CYS A 176 -2.07 12.15 -22.69
CA CYS A 176 -2.10 12.39 -21.25
C CYS A 176 -3.50 12.22 -20.68
N SER A 177 -3.58 11.95 -19.40
CA SER A 177 -4.80 11.98 -18.63
C SER A 177 -5.51 13.32 -18.71
N ARG A 178 -6.81 13.32 -18.60
CA ARG A 178 -7.64 14.54 -18.63
C ARG A 178 -7.17 15.60 -17.64
N ARG A 179 -6.75 15.20 -16.43
CA ARG A 179 -6.26 16.13 -15.40
C ARG A 179 -4.91 16.76 -15.72
N CYS A 180 -4.13 16.11 -16.56
CA CYS A 180 -2.86 16.66 -17.05
C CYS A 180 -3.02 17.62 -18.23
N THR A 181 -4.19 17.69 -18.86
CA THR A 181 -4.46 18.52 -20.04
C THR A 181 -4.34 19.99 -19.69
N GLY A 182 -3.24 20.57 -19.64
CA GLY A 182 -2.97 21.98 -19.26
C GLY A 182 -1.77 22.13 -18.35
N SER A 183 -1.38 21.10 -17.60
CA SER A 183 -0.17 21.06 -16.79
C SER A 183 0.98 20.33 -17.51
N ALA A 184 0.68 19.38 -18.40
CA ALA A 184 1.69 18.69 -19.20
C ALA A 184 2.13 19.55 -20.39
N GLU A 185 3.40 19.88 -20.43
CA GLU A 185 3.99 20.63 -21.55
C GLU A 185 3.94 19.81 -22.84
N LYS A 186 3.53 20.40 -23.96
CA LYS A 186 3.47 19.72 -25.27
C LYS A 186 4.84 19.25 -25.76
N SER A 187 5.92 19.90 -25.32
CA SER A 187 7.29 19.56 -25.67
C SER A 187 8.20 19.82 -24.46
N LEU A 188 8.79 18.78 -23.95
CA LEU A 188 9.64 18.82 -22.76
C LEU A 188 11.11 18.68 -23.21
N LYS A 189 11.96 19.61 -22.82
CA LYS A 189 13.38 19.54 -23.10
C LYS A 189 14.07 18.69 -22.04
N ILE A 190 14.44 17.45 -22.40
CA ILE A 190 14.92 16.42 -21.45
C ILE A 190 16.22 16.87 -20.78
N THR A 191 17.05 17.67 -21.46
CA THR A 191 18.31 18.18 -20.93
C THR A 191 18.15 19.10 -19.73
N ASP A 192 16.97 19.69 -19.55
CA ASP A 192 16.67 20.56 -18.43
C ASP A 192 16.38 19.78 -17.14
N TYR A 193 16.29 18.43 -17.24
CA TYR A 193 16.02 17.47 -16.17
C TYR A 193 17.15 16.43 -16.04
N PRO A 194 18.36 16.81 -15.58
CA PRO A 194 19.53 15.93 -15.59
C PRO A 194 19.36 14.68 -14.75
N GLU A 195 18.75 14.76 -13.55
CA GLU A 195 18.52 13.59 -12.70
C GLU A 195 17.55 12.58 -13.34
N LEU A 196 16.51 13.07 -14.00
CA LEU A 196 15.56 12.26 -14.75
C LEU A 196 16.24 11.60 -15.95
N LEU A 197 17.04 12.35 -16.71
CA LEU A 197 17.74 11.83 -17.88
C LEU A 197 18.73 10.70 -17.50
N GLU A 198 19.42 10.83 -16.37
CA GLU A 198 20.34 9.81 -15.88
C GLU A 198 19.60 8.51 -15.56
N CYS A 199 18.50 8.57 -14.81
CA CYS A 199 17.66 7.40 -14.51
C CYS A 199 17.11 6.75 -15.79
N LEU A 200 16.62 7.54 -16.75
CA LEU A 200 16.09 7.02 -18.02
C LEU A 200 17.18 6.33 -18.85
N LYS A 201 18.42 6.85 -18.87
CA LYS A 201 19.56 6.22 -19.55
C LYS A 201 19.93 4.89 -18.92
N ASN A 202 19.89 4.80 -17.60
CA ASN A 202 20.20 3.57 -16.84
C ASN A 202 19.07 2.55 -16.83
N ASN A 203 17.97 2.80 -17.51
CA ASN A 203 16.76 1.96 -17.50
C ASN A 203 16.14 1.84 -16.11
N GLU A 204 16.21 2.90 -15.31
CA GLU A 204 15.69 2.97 -13.96
C GLU A 204 14.45 3.86 -13.90
N THR A 205 13.57 3.55 -12.94
CA THR A 205 12.42 4.42 -12.66
C THR A 205 12.90 5.61 -11.82
N PHE A 206 12.71 6.81 -12.34
CA PHE A 206 12.92 8.04 -11.60
C PHE A 206 11.81 8.21 -10.56
N PHE A 207 12.20 8.58 -9.34
CA PHE A 207 11.29 8.94 -8.26
C PHE A 207 11.74 10.25 -7.63
N ASN A 208 10.88 11.27 -7.67
CA ASN A 208 11.17 12.61 -7.15
C ASN A 208 11.13 12.67 -5.62
N ARG A 209 12.07 11.98 -4.95
CA ARG A 209 12.19 11.97 -3.48
C ARG A 209 12.57 13.32 -2.89
N LYS A 210 13.25 14.16 -3.68
CA LYS A 210 13.75 15.47 -3.25
C LYS A 210 12.73 16.58 -3.42
N ALA A 211 11.53 16.27 -3.89
CA ALA A 211 10.47 17.24 -4.20
C ALA A 211 10.96 18.40 -5.08
N LEU A 212 11.76 18.06 -6.11
CA LEU A 212 12.27 19.05 -7.07
C LEU A 212 11.09 19.70 -7.81
N LYS A 213 11.10 21.01 -7.86
CA LYS A 213 10.07 21.77 -8.56
C LYS A 213 10.13 21.48 -10.06
N ASN A 214 8.97 21.41 -10.69
CA ASN A 214 8.78 21.14 -12.13
C ASN A 214 9.22 19.74 -12.59
N TYR A 215 9.62 18.86 -11.69
CA TYR A 215 9.86 17.47 -12.01
C TYR A 215 8.59 16.64 -11.82
N PRO A 216 8.36 15.61 -12.66
CA PRO A 216 7.29 14.66 -12.42
C PRO A 216 7.54 13.90 -11.11
N ALA A 217 6.46 13.40 -10.48
CA ALA A 217 6.58 12.56 -9.29
C ALA A 217 7.32 11.25 -9.61
N TYR A 218 7.03 10.66 -10.77
CA TYR A 218 7.69 9.46 -11.28
C TYR A 218 7.88 9.54 -12.78
N ALA A 219 8.93 8.86 -13.29
CA ALA A 219 9.15 8.64 -14.70
C ALA A 219 9.75 7.25 -14.94
N THR A 220 9.28 6.56 -15.99
CA THR A 220 9.84 5.28 -16.43
C THR A 220 10.17 5.36 -17.93
N PRO A 221 11.29 4.76 -18.37
CA PRO A 221 11.62 4.70 -19.79
C PRO A 221 10.73 3.71 -20.54
N ILE A 222 10.48 3.98 -21.81
CA ILE A 222 9.93 3.06 -22.81
C ILE A 222 11.01 2.89 -23.88
N ARG A 223 11.46 1.64 -24.10
CA ARG A 223 12.57 1.34 -25.01
C ARG A 223 12.15 0.39 -26.11
N ARG A 224 12.82 0.52 -27.26
CA ARG A 224 12.78 -0.45 -28.36
C ARG A 224 14.21 -0.81 -28.71
N GLU A 225 14.56 -2.10 -28.64
CA GLU A 225 15.93 -2.58 -28.95
C GLU A 225 17.04 -1.83 -28.17
N GLY A 226 16.77 -1.47 -26.92
CA GLY A 226 17.70 -0.71 -26.06
C GLY A 226 17.72 0.80 -26.28
N VAL A 227 17.07 1.30 -27.34
CA VAL A 227 16.96 2.74 -27.63
C VAL A 227 15.76 3.33 -26.88
N LEU A 228 15.94 4.48 -26.25
CA LEU A 228 14.86 5.21 -25.57
C LEU A 228 13.92 5.84 -26.63
N VAL A 229 12.69 5.32 -26.73
CA VAL A 229 11.67 5.79 -27.70
C VAL A 229 10.55 6.58 -27.04
N GLY A 230 10.46 6.52 -25.73
CA GLY A 230 9.46 7.26 -24.98
C GLY A 230 9.65 7.18 -23.49
N MET A 231 8.76 7.82 -22.75
CA MET A 231 8.70 7.75 -21.29
C MET A 231 7.26 7.88 -20.80
N LEU A 232 6.95 7.12 -19.76
CA LEU A 232 5.71 7.20 -19.00
C LEU A 232 5.96 8.05 -17.76
N LEU A 233 5.21 9.12 -17.59
CA LEU A 233 5.32 10.05 -16.48
C LEU A 233 4.06 10.01 -15.59
N ILE A 234 4.27 10.12 -14.30
CA ILE A 234 3.24 10.52 -13.33
C ILE A 234 3.59 11.93 -12.90
N MET A 235 2.79 12.91 -13.33
CA MET A 235 3.08 14.32 -13.09
C MET A 235 2.92 14.67 -11.61
N GLU A 236 1.84 14.21 -10.99
CA GLU A 236 1.54 14.42 -9.58
C GLU A 236 1.18 13.09 -8.92
N ALA A 237 1.61 12.88 -7.68
CA ALA A 237 1.28 11.72 -6.89
C ALA A 237 0.89 12.14 -5.46
N ASP A 238 -0.13 11.49 -4.91
CA ASP A 238 -0.53 11.68 -3.53
C ASP A 238 0.55 11.13 -2.58
N TYR A 239 0.60 11.62 -1.35
CA TYR A 239 1.53 11.15 -0.34
C TYR A 239 1.47 9.63 -0.12
N THR A 240 0.28 9.04 -0.21
CA THR A 240 0.06 7.60 -0.09
C THR A 240 0.66 6.80 -1.26
N GLN A 241 0.87 7.44 -2.40
CA GLN A 241 1.46 6.86 -3.61
C GLN A 241 2.99 7.06 -3.66
N MET A 242 3.57 7.86 -2.76
CA MET A 242 5.01 8.09 -2.69
C MET A 242 5.75 6.97 -1.94
N ASN A 243 5.72 5.76 -2.49
CA ASN A 243 6.34 4.57 -1.89
C ASN A 243 6.91 3.62 -2.94
N MET A 244 7.71 2.65 -2.49
CA MET A 244 8.36 1.66 -3.37
C MET A 244 7.35 0.72 -4.05
N GLU A 245 6.21 0.45 -3.42
CA GLU A 245 5.17 -0.40 -3.98
C GLU A 245 4.56 0.25 -5.23
N PHE A 246 4.25 1.53 -5.17
CA PHE A 246 3.76 2.30 -6.31
C PHE A 246 4.80 2.36 -7.44
N SER A 247 6.07 2.61 -7.10
CA SER A 247 7.18 2.60 -8.06
C SER A 247 7.30 1.25 -8.79
N ASN A 248 7.17 0.14 -8.06
CA ASN A 248 7.21 -1.20 -8.65
C ASN A 248 5.99 -1.48 -9.55
N LYS A 249 4.79 -1.07 -9.13
CA LYS A 249 3.59 -1.18 -9.98
C LYS A 249 3.74 -0.38 -11.27
N LEU A 250 4.25 0.86 -11.17
CA LEU A 250 4.50 1.70 -12.32
C LEU A 250 5.50 1.08 -13.28
N ARG A 251 6.57 0.47 -12.77
CA ARG A 251 7.58 -0.23 -13.59
C ARG A 251 6.97 -1.40 -14.34
N ILE A 252 6.20 -2.26 -13.65
CA ILE A 252 5.51 -3.40 -14.29
C ILE A 252 4.57 -2.90 -15.40
N MET A 253 3.82 -1.83 -15.14
CA MET A 253 2.95 -1.23 -16.15
C MET A 253 3.73 -0.70 -17.34
N SER A 254 4.87 -0.03 -17.09
CA SER A 254 5.75 0.46 -18.14
C SER A 254 6.29 -0.68 -19.02
N ASP A 255 6.74 -1.79 -18.41
CA ASP A 255 7.23 -2.96 -19.12
C ASP A 255 6.13 -3.58 -20.02
N LEU A 256 4.90 -3.72 -19.50
CA LEU A 256 3.77 -4.24 -20.28
C LEU A 256 3.38 -3.31 -21.46
N ILE A 257 3.38 -2.00 -21.23
CA ILE A 257 3.12 -1.01 -22.26
C ILE A 257 4.22 -1.07 -23.33
N GLN A 258 5.48 -1.12 -22.91
CA GLN A 258 6.63 -1.25 -23.79
C GLN A 258 6.51 -2.47 -24.71
N ASP A 259 6.29 -3.66 -24.13
CA ASP A 259 6.17 -4.90 -24.89
C ASP A 259 5.01 -4.86 -25.90
N SER A 260 3.89 -4.26 -25.50
CA SER A 260 2.72 -4.14 -26.36
C SER A 260 2.95 -3.12 -27.48
N LEU A 261 3.63 -2.01 -27.15
CA LEU A 261 3.97 -0.97 -28.13
C LEU A 261 4.97 -1.47 -29.17
N VAL A 262 6.01 -2.19 -28.74
CA VAL A 262 7.01 -2.77 -29.66
C VAL A 262 6.34 -3.73 -30.63
N ARG A 263 5.49 -4.66 -30.12
CA ARG A 263 4.73 -5.57 -30.98
C ARG A 263 3.81 -4.83 -31.96
N ALA A 264 3.12 -3.79 -31.49
CA ALA A 264 2.23 -3.01 -32.35
C ALA A 264 3.01 -2.26 -33.42
N MET A 265 4.17 -1.70 -33.10
CA MET A 265 5.05 -1.03 -34.06
C MET A 265 5.59 -2.00 -35.13
N GLU A 266 6.08 -3.17 -34.71
CA GLU A 266 6.54 -4.21 -35.64
C GLU A 266 5.42 -4.67 -36.58
N PHE A 267 4.23 -4.93 -36.03
CA PHE A 267 3.08 -5.32 -36.82
C PHE A 267 2.65 -4.23 -37.80
N TYR A 268 2.67 -2.97 -37.34
CA TYR A 268 2.34 -1.81 -38.15
C TYR A 268 3.35 -1.63 -39.30
N GLU A 269 4.66 -1.71 -39.03
CA GLU A 269 5.74 -1.64 -40.01
C GLU A 269 5.69 -2.78 -41.06
N MET A 270 5.32 -4.01 -40.63
CA MET A 270 5.12 -5.14 -41.55
C MET A 270 3.87 -5.00 -42.42
N GLY A 271 2.86 -4.28 -41.94
CA GLY A 271 1.58 -4.10 -42.63
C GLY A 271 1.37 -2.72 -43.20
N GLU A 272 2.42 -1.89 -43.30
CA GLU A 272 2.32 -0.56 -43.88
C GLU A 272 1.77 -0.62 -45.32
N LYS A 273 0.45 -0.43 -45.42
CA LYS A 273 -0.18 -0.07 -46.67
C LYS A 273 0.01 1.43 -46.91
N VAL A 274 1.18 1.78 -47.28
CA VAL A 274 1.53 3.12 -47.74
C VAL A 274 1.48 3.10 -49.28
N ILE A 275 0.96 4.13 -49.88
CA ILE A 275 0.99 4.25 -51.32
C ILE A 275 2.46 4.23 -51.78
N GLU A 276 2.79 3.36 -52.76
CA GLU A 276 4.16 3.14 -53.24
C GLU A 276 4.93 4.45 -53.39
N ASP A 277 6.15 4.49 -52.85
CA ASP A 277 7.05 5.65 -52.82
C ASP A 277 6.57 6.90 -52.07
N THR A 278 5.51 6.81 -51.24
CA THR A 278 5.00 7.95 -50.46
C THR A 278 4.98 7.63 -48.96
N ARG A 279 4.70 8.66 -48.11
CA ARG A 279 4.36 8.50 -46.70
C ARG A 279 2.86 8.68 -46.45
N ILE A 280 2.04 8.43 -47.47
CA ILE A 280 0.59 8.61 -47.41
C ILE A 280 -0.07 7.27 -47.04
N LEU A 281 -0.78 7.22 -45.93
CA LEU A 281 -1.54 6.04 -45.54
C LEU A 281 -2.72 5.79 -46.48
N GLU A 282 -2.97 4.53 -46.79
CA GLU A 282 -4.21 4.13 -47.50
C GLU A 282 -5.45 4.45 -46.67
N ALA A 283 -6.59 4.61 -47.33
CA ALA A 283 -7.85 5.07 -46.74
C ALA A 283 -8.28 4.24 -45.53
N ASP A 284 -8.22 2.92 -45.63
CA ASP A 284 -8.64 2.04 -44.55
C ASP A 284 -7.81 2.27 -43.24
N LYS A 285 -6.48 2.40 -43.39
CA LYS A 285 -5.56 2.61 -42.25
C LYS A 285 -5.67 4.02 -41.70
N PHE A 286 -5.87 5.00 -42.56
CA PHE A 286 -6.05 6.38 -42.12
C PHE A 286 -7.34 6.56 -41.34
N GLU A 287 -8.42 5.93 -41.76
CA GLU A 287 -9.70 5.96 -41.04
C GLU A 287 -9.62 5.24 -39.67
N GLU A 288 -8.94 4.08 -39.61
CA GLU A 288 -8.70 3.38 -38.38
C GLU A 288 -7.95 4.27 -37.36
N LEU A 289 -6.90 4.96 -37.83
CA LEU A 289 -6.15 5.94 -37.04
C LEU A 289 -7.04 7.12 -36.59
N LEU A 290 -7.83 7.65 -37.50
CA LEU A 290 -8.73 8.77 -37.23
C LEU A 290 -9.76 8.42 -36.16
N ASP A 291 -10.30 7.20 -36.20
CA ASP A 291 -11.25 6.71 -35.19
C ASP A 291 -10.59 6.63 -33.79
N VAL A 292 -9.34 6.21 -33.70
CA VAL A 292 -8.60 6.21 -32.44
C VAL A 292 -8.40 7.65 -31.94
N LYS A 293 -8.01 8.59 -32.81
CA LYS A 293 -7.85 10.00 -32.45
C LYS A 293 -9.17 10.65 -32.00
N LYS A 294 -10.28 10.30 -32.62
CA LYS A 294 -11.64 10.71 -32.18
C LYS A 294 -11.94 10.21 -30.76
N ARG A 295 -11.60 8.96 -30.46
CA ARG A 295 -11.78 8.40 -29.09
C ARG A 295 -10.92 9.14 -28.08
N MET A 296 -9.63 9.38 -28.38
CA MET A 296 -8.73 10.16 -27.54
C MET A 296 -9.26 11.56 -27.25
N ARG A 297 -9.79 12.25 -28.27
CA ARG A 297 -10.39 13.59 -28.12
C ARG A 297 -11.61 13.58 -27.25
N ARG A 298 -12.53 12.58 -27.40
CA ARG A 298 -13.72 12.44 -26.54
C ARG A 298 -13.36 12.27 -25.08
N LYS A 299 -12.29 11.55 -24.75
CA LYS A 299 -11.77 11.41 -23.38
C LYS A 299 -10.89 12.59 -22.92
N GLN A 300 -10.61 13.55 -23.80
CA GLN A 300 -9.71 14.67 -23.54
C GLN A 300 -8.26 14.23 -23.25
N TYR A 301 -7.81 13.13 -23.83
CA TYR A 301 -6.44 12.63 -23.69
C TYR A 301 -5.50 13.25 -24.73
N SER A 302 -6.02 13.66 -25.89
CA SER A 302 -5.25 14.24 -26.99
C SER A 302 -6.16 15.08 -27.88
N ASP A 303 -5.66 16.19 -28.38
CA ASP A 303 -6.31 17.02 -29.40
C ASP A 303 -5.70 16.73 -30.78
N TYR A 304 -6.48 16.94 -31.82
CA TYR A 304 -6.02 16.89 -33.21
C TYR A 304 -6.78 17.89 -34.08
N VAL A 305 -6.16 18.22 -35.22
CA VAL A 305 -6.79 19.01 -36.31
C VAL A 305 -6.66 18.20 -37.57
N LEU A 306 -7.76 18.09 -38.31
CA LEU A 306 -7.82 17.43 -39.61
C LEU A 306 -7.91 18.50 -40.68
N LEU A 307 -6.98 18.43 -41.68
CA LEU A 307 -6.95 19.29 -42.82
C LEU A 307 -7.16 18.46 -44.09
N GLU A 308 -8.01 18.89 -44.99
CA GLU A 308 -8.10 18.39 -46.35
C GLU A 308 -7.15 19.22 -47.23
N ILE A 309 -6.34 18.55 -48.03
CA ILE A 309 -5.37 19.19 -48.92
C ILE A 309 -5.88 19.11 -50.34
N GLU A 310 -5.94 20.25 -51.03
CA GLU A 310 -6.37 20.32 -52.39
C GLU A 310 -5.26 19.82 -53.32
N VAL A 311 -5.47 18.66 -53.97
CA VAL A 311 -4.54 18.08 -54.94
C VAL A 311 -5.10 18.24 -56.31
N LYS A 312 -4.46 19.09 -57.17
CA LYS A 312 -4.92 19.37 -58.53
C LYS A 312 -4.47 18.31 -59.54
N ASP A 313 -3.53 17.41 -59.18
CA ASP A 313 -3.01 16.38 -60.08
C ASP A 313 -2.44 15.21 -59.25
N ASP A 314 -3.01 14.02 -59.37
CA ASP A 314 -2.61 12.81 -58.64
C ASP A 314 -1.18 12.37 -58.94
N ARG A 315 -0.60 12.77 -60.08
CA ARG A 315 0.79 12.49 -60.43
C ARG A 315 1.79 13.24 -59.55
N LYS A 316 1.36 14.25 -58.81
CA LYS A 316 2.18 15.06 -57.91
C LYS A 316 2.09 14.63 -56.42
N LEU A 317 1.39 13.56 -56.10
CA LEU A 317 1.22 13.07 -54.74
C LEU A 317 2.57 12.85 -54.04
N ASN A 318 3.55 12.27 -54.73
CA ASN A 318 4.91 12.08 -54.20
C ASN A 318 5.63 13.38 -53.86
N GLU A 319 5.50 14.39 -54.71
CA GLU A 319 6.12 15.70 -54.51
C GLU A 319 5.46 16.43 -53.33
N ILE A 320 4.13 16.38 -53.26
CA ILE A 320 3.35 16.98 -52.18
C ILE A 320 3.66 16.29 -50.85
N SER A 321 3.70 14.94 -50.82
CA SER A 321 4.06 14.16 -49.65
C SER A 321 5.44 14.55 -49.08
N ARG A 322 6.46 14.65 -49.93
CA ARG A 322 7.82 15.07 -49.53
C ARG A 322 7.85 16.49 -48.98
N ARG A 323 7.15 17.42 -49.64
CA ARG A 323 7.05 18.83 -49.20
C ARG A 323 6.39 18.91 -47.83
N ILE A 324 5.23 18.24 -47.62
CA ILE A 324 4.50 18.26 -46.35
C ILE A 324 5.32 17.59 -45.23
N SER A 325 5.97 16.46 -45.50
CA SER A 325 6.80 15.76 -44.51
C SER A 325 7.95 16.63 -43.96
N GLY A 326 8.42 17.60 -44.72
CA GLY A 326 9.43 18.59 -44.25
C GLY A 326 8.84 19.73 -43.40
N LEU A 327 7.55 19.95 -43.45
CA LEU A 327 6.85 21.08 -42.80
C LEU A 327 6.13 20.70 -41.52
N VAL A 328 5.79 19.43 -41.38
CA VAL A 328 4.98 18.87 -40.28
C VAL A 328 5.83 18.04 -39.31
N ARG A 329 5.26 17.72 -38.18
CA ARG A 329 5.92 16.90 -37.17
C ARG A 329 5.80 15.41 -37.53
N GLU A 330 6.66 14.58 -36.95
CA GLU A 330 6.65 13.13 -37.19
C GLU A 330 5.34 12.45 -36.70
N ASN A 331 4.71 13.01 -35.65
CA ASN A 331 3.43 12.52 -35.13
C ASN A 331 2.23 13.01 -35.96
N ASP A 332 2.48 13.85 -36.98
CA ASP A 332 1.46 14.28 -37.93
C ASP A 332 1.44 13.27 -39.08
N VAL A 333 0.26 12.90 -39.53
CA VAL A 333 0.08 11.80 -40.47
C VAL A 333 -0.65 12.29 -41.71
N LEU A 334 -0.12 11.90 -42.86
CA LEU A 334 -0.76 12.06 -44.17
C LEU A 334 -1.51 10.76 -44.52
N GLY A 335 -2.71 10.86 -45.02
CA GLY A 335 -3.48 9.72 -45.48
C GLY A 335 -4.61 10.10 -46.42
N ILE A 336 -5.20 9.12 -47.03
CA ILE A 336 -6.38 9.30 -47.90
C ILE A 336 -7.64 9.14 -47.04
N GLY A 337 -8.53 10.14 -47.07
CA GLY A 337 -9.84 10.03 -46.43
C GLY A 337 -10.79 9.12 -47.21
N LYS A 338 -11.94 8.78 -46.64
CA LYS A 338 -13.01 7.97 -47.30
C LYS A 338 -13.47 8.55 -48.60
N ASP A 339 -13.43 9.87 -48.72
CA ASP A 339 -13.81 10.60 -49.92
C ASP A 339 -12.73 10.62 -51.03
N GLY A 340 -11.63 9.89 -50.82
CA GLY A 340 -10.48 9.86 -51.74
C GLY A 340 -9.62 11.12 -51.69
N LYS A 341 -9.87 12.05 -50.80
CA LYS A 341 -9.10 13.27 -50.65
C LYS A 341 -7.86 13.07 -49.78
N LEU A 342 -6.79 13.81 -50.10
CA LEU A 342 -5.60 13.81 -49.25
C LEU A 342 -5.88 14.58 -47.97
N CYS A 343 -5.66 13.93 -46.83
CA CYS A 343 -5.90 14.48 -45.51
C CYS A 343 -4.57 14.56 -44.74
N LEU A 344 -4.42 15.63 -43.97
CA LEU A 344 -3.32 15.79 -43.00
C LEU A 344 -3.89 15.85 -41.59
N LEU A 345 -3.51 14.88 -40.76
CA LEU A 345 -3.86 14.81 -39.37
C LEU A 345 -2.73 15.41 -38.50
N LEU A 346 -3.00 16.55 -37.89
CA LEU A 346 -2.07 17.23 -36.97
C LEU A 346 -2.34 16.78 -35.55
N SER A 347 -1.46 15.98 -34.95
CA SER A 347 -1.55 15.49 -33.60
C SER A 347 -1.18 16.55 -32.56
N GLN A 348 -1.83 16.54 -31.37
CA GLN A 348 -1.58 17.48 -30.25
C GLN A 348 -1.64 18.97 -30.68
N THR A 349 -2.46 19.27 -31.67
CA THR A 349 -2.60 20.62 -32.22
C THR A 349 -3.97 21.16 -31.86
N SER A 350 -4.01 22.29 -31.15
CA SER A 350 -5.23 23.03 -30.90
C SER A 350 -5.55 23.98 -32.05
N SER A 351 -6.79 24.47 -32.13
CA SER A 351 -7.17 25.49 -33.11
C SER A 351 -6.31 26.79 -33.01
N ALA A 352 -5.75 27.06 -31.85
CA ALA A 352 -4.84 28.21 -31.68
C ALA A 352 -3.45 27.94 -32.27
N ASP A 353 -2.92 26.72 -32.12
CA ASP A 353 -1.59 26.33 -32.65
C ASP A 353 -1.60 26.13 -34.17
N MET A 354 -2.78 25.88 -34.72
CA MET A 354 -2.97 25.68 -36.17
C MET A 354 -2.46 26.84 -37.01
N LYS A 355 -2.55 28.10 -36.52
CA LYS A 355 -2.12 29.29 -37.27
C LYS A 355 -0.65 29.21 -37.72
N ALA A 356 0.21 28.65 -36.86
CA ALA A 356 1.62 28.50 -37.18
C ALA A 356 1.89 27.45 -38.27
N VAL A 357 1.13 26.34 -38.25
CA VAL A 357 1.23 25.28 -39.26
C VAL A 357 0.61 25.74 -40.57
N ALA A 358 -0.55 26.39 -40.51
CA ALA A 358 -1.24 27.00 -41.64
C ALA A 358 -0.34 27.95 -42.40
N GLY A 359 0.36 28.86 -41.70
CA GLY A 359 1.31 29.79 -42.34
C GLY A 359 2.43 29.07 -43.07
N ARG A 360 2.98 27.96 -42.54
CA ARG A 360 4.02 27.18 -43.21
C ARG A 360 3.52 26.47 -44.45
N LEU A 361 2.32 25.89 -44.41
CA LEU A 361 1.70 25.20 -45.53
C LEU A 361 1.38 26.17 -46.67
N LEU A 362 0.75 27.33 -46.37
CA LEU A 362 0.42 28.35 -47.34
C LEU A 362 1.68 28.95 -48.01
N ASN A 363 2.73 29.24 -47.21
CA ASN A 363 4.01 29.74 -47.77
C ASN A 363 4.69 28.73 -48.70
N SER A 364 4.39 27.44 -48.56
CA SER A 364 4.88 26.37 -49.42
C SER A 364 3.95 26.07 -50.61
N GLY A 365 2.90 26.87 -50.81
CA GLY A 365 1.97 26.74 -51.92
C GLY A 365 0.98 25.55 -51.77
N ILE A 366 0.73 25.10 -50.54
CA ILE A 366 -0.22 24.02 -50.25
C ILE A 366 -1.52 24.66 -49.79
N GLU A 367 -2.57 24.49 -50.60
CA GLU A 367 -3.94 24.91 -50.29
C GLU A 367 -4.61 23.81 -49.46
N PHE A 368 -5.33 24.20 -48.42
CA PHE A 368 -6.00 23.25 -47.54
C PHE A 368 -7.29 23.84 -46.95
N GLU A 369 -8.21 22.98 -46.59
CA GLU A 369 -9.43 23.30 -45.86
C GLU A 369 -9.45 22.57 -44.50
N GLN A 370 -9.86 23.27 -43.45
CA GLN A 370 -10.00 22.63 -42.14
C GLN A 370 -11.35 21.89 -42.05
N VAL A 371 -11.29 20.59 -41.84
CA VAL A 371 -12.48 19.79 -41.52
C VAL A 371 -12.94 20.07 -40.09
N ARG A 372 -14.12 20.62 -39.94
CA ARG A 372 -14.76 20.80 -38.63
C ARG A 372 -15.62 19.54 -38.35
N GLU A 373 -15.16 18.72 -37.42
CA GLU A 373 -15.92 17.57 -36.86
C GLU A 373 -16.56 17.91 -35.51
#